data_20c1aa9dd0f06dc02f9d703063a27ae3
#
_entry.id   20c1aa9dd0f06dc02f9d703063a27ae3
#
_cell.length_a   1.000
_cell.length_b   1.000
_cell.length_c   1.000
_cell.angle_alpha   90.00
_cell.angle_beta   90.00
_cell.angle_gamma   90.00
#
_symmetry.space_group_name_H-M   'P 1'
#
loop_
_entity.id
_entity.type
_entity.pdbx_description
1 polymer ?
#
loop_
_entity_poly.entity_id
_entity_poly.type
_entity_poly.pdbx_seq_one_letter_code
_entity_poly.pdbx_strand_id
1 'polypeptide(L)'
;QGDTRQPAASATRAPAMLLSQLSSAWRGRRPPPAAACLHMVGAALGAVHAVGALLTSRTFFQPDEYWQSLEIAHRIVFGYGYRTWEWTSDPPLRSIVHPALFVPLYKLLDITGTSAYALATAPAMQQALVSALGDWFAYRLIARTAGRSVALVWCVLHLGSVYWLYTASRPFSNTMEAALCCIALYYWPLSRACVLHVSRTRHTYRIALLAAWAAVLVRPTSVILWSFLGLQVLYDAWHTACCGRLLFEAVWIGAAVLAVGAGLDTLYYGTWTWTPLAFVRTNLVRGLSSFYGMNAWHWYVSVGLPSILTVYTPYAFLGWWRHGTRHPALRRLFGACVGTICVYSCLQHKEVRFLQPLVPWLHLAAALALRSASSRPIVSLRHAYAALPRWTRIWLLVQVPVLVYVCAFHARAQVQVVSYLHTLSRSMSPPHSVGFLMPCHSTPWQSHMHTPHFE
;
A
#
# COMPACT_ATOMS: atom_id res chain seq x y z
N GLN A 1 -15.18 15.69 74.12
CA GLN A 1 -16.35 14.99 73.58
C GLN A 1 -16.52 15.42 72.13
N GLY A 2 -16.48 14.50 71.17
CA GLY A 2 -16.95 14.68 69.79
C GLY A 2 -15.86 14.64 68.70
N ASP A 3 -15.25 13.47 68.59
CA ASP A 3 -14.43 13.09 67.42
C ASP A 3 -15.32 12.89 66.16
N THR A 4 -15.05 13.53 65.05
CA THR A 4 -15.49 13.06 63.76
C THR A 4 -14.45 13.41 62.67
N ARG A 5 -13.53 12.46 62.49
CA ARG A 5 -12.68 12.38 61.27
C ARG A 5 -13.56 12.08 60.05
N GLN A 6 -13.56 12.91 59.07
CA GLN A 6 -14.00 12.54 57.72
C GLN A 6 -12.82 12.02 56.88
N PRO A 7 -12.98 10.90 56.16
CA PRO A 7 -11.90 10.34 55.35
C PRO A 7 -11.76 11.03 54.01
N ALA A 8 -10.53 11.31 53.62
CA ALA A 8 -10.14 11.72 52.29
C ALA A 8 -10.40 10.60 51.24
N ALA A 9 -11.45 10.74 50.46
CA ALA A 9 -11.75 9.87 49.32
C ALA A 9 -12.29 10.69 48.17
N SER A 10 -11.47 11.02 47.17
CA SER A 10 -11.95 11.28 45.80
C SER A 10 -10.89 11.57 44.73
N ALA A 11 -9.62 11.21 44.92
CA ALA A 11 -8.61 11.45 43.85
C ALA A 11 -8.48 10.31 42.80
N THR A 12 -9.19 9.19 42.94
CA THR A 12 -9.00 8.00 42.06
C THR A 12 -10.19 7.69 41.14
N ARG A 13 -11.29 8.47 41.18
CA ARG A 13 -12.50 8.19 40.36
C ARG A 13 -12.53 8.85 38.99
N ALA A 14 -11.76 9.90 38.71
CA ALA A 14 -11.78 10.62 37.45
C ALA A 14 -11.31 9.80 36.23
N PRO A 15 -10.23 8.99 36.27
CA PRO A 15 -9.81 8.20 35.12
C PRO A 15 -10.73 7.01 34.83
N ALA A 16 -11.39 6.44 35.84
CA ALA A 16 -12.34 5.35 35.63
C ALA A 16 -13.66 5.84 34.97
N MET A 17 -14.08 7.04 35.29
CA MET A 17 -15.27 7.66 34.69
C MET A 17 -15.06 8.07 33.23
N LEU A 18 -13.86 8.56 32.86
CA LEU A 18 -13.50 8.86 31.48
C LEU A 18 -13.39 7.58 30.63
N LEU A 19 -12.83 6.51 31.19
CA LEU A 19 -12.78 5.19 30.54
C LEU A 19 -14.17 4.56 30.41
N SER A 20 -15.07 4.78 31.37
CA SER A 20 -16.46 4.34 31.28
C SER A 20 -17.26 5.18 30.27
N GLN A 21 -17.03 6.47 30.17
CA GLN A 21 -17.65 7.34 29.16
C GLN A 21 -17.12 7.07 27.75
N LEU A 22 -15.82 6.80 27.57
CA LEU A 22 -15.27 6.31 26.31
C LEU A 22 -15.79 4.91 25.98
N SER A 23 -15.94 4.02 26.98
CA SER A 23 -16.52 2.68 26.80
C SER A 23 -18.04 2.72 26.65
N SER A 24 -18.75 3.70 27.20
CA SER A 24 -20.21 3.86 27.04
C SER A 24 -20.58 4.53 25.72
N ALA A 25 -19.80 5.48 25.22
CA ALA A 25 -19.91 5.95 23.86
C ALA A 25 -19.66 4.84 22.82
N TRP A 26 -18.93 3.80 23.23
CA TRP A 26 -18.73 2.58 22.46
C TRP A 26 -19.80 1.50 22.72
N ARG A 27 -20.35 1.40 23.95
CA ARG A 27 -21.36 0.40 24.32
C ARG A 27 -22.79 0.75 23.95
N GLY A 28 -23.08 2.00 23.62
CA GLY A 28 -24.42 2.43 23.19
C GLY A 28 -24.80 2.09 21.75
N ARG A 29 -23.84 1.59 20.93
CA ARG A 29 -24.13 1.00 19.64
C ARG A 29 -24.12 -0.52 19.81
N ARG A 30 -25.29 -1.16 19.63
CA ARG A 30 -25.37 -2.63 19.57
C ARG A 30 -24.16 -3.17 18.85
N PRO A 31 -23.42 -4.16 19.43
CA PRO A 31 -22.39 -4.85 18.70
C PRO A 31 -23.05 -5.32 17.41
N PRO A 32 -22.39 -5.17 16.28
CA PRO A 32 -22.93 -5.71 15.04
C PRO A 32 -23.16 -7.21 15.23
N PRO A 33 -23.96 -7.86 14.38
CA PRO A 33 -23.78 -9.29 14.07
C PRO A 33 -22.40 -9.36 13.40
N ALA A 34 -21.39 -9.31 14.23
CA ALA A 34 -20.16 -8.59 13.94
C ALA A 34 -19.18 -9.49 13.21
N ALA A 35 -19.10 -10.74 13.60
CA ALA A 35 -18.18 -11.68 13.03
C ALA A 35 -18.56 -12.02 11.57
N ALA A 36 -19.82 -12.35 11.31
CA ALA A 36 -20.25 -12.79 9.98
C ALA A 36 -20.02 -11.73 8.89
N CYS A 37 -20.41 -10.48 9.13
CA CYS A 37 -20.18 -9.43 8.12
C CYS A 37 -18.70 -9.05 7.96
N LEU A 38 -17.93 -9.14 9.03
CA LEU A 38 -16.49 -8.91 8.99
C LEU A 38 -15.82 -9.99 8.13
N HIS A 39 -16.16 -11.26 8.35
CA HIS A 39 -15.70 -12.40 7.53
C HIS A 39 -16.12 -12.27 6.08
N MET A 40 -17.36 -11.85 5.80
CA MET A 40 -17.83 -11.63 4.44
C MET A 40 -17.06 -10.54 3.70
N VAL A 41 -16.75 -9.41 4.36
CA VAL A 41 -15.92 -8.36 3.74
C VAL A 41 -14.50 -8.87 3.48
N GLY A 42 -13.88 -9.56 4.44
CA GLY A 42 -12.55 -10.15 4.25
C GLY A 42 -12.51 -11.16 3.11
N ALA A 43 -13.52 -12.05 3.02
CA ALA A 43 -13.63 -13.01 1.92
C ALA A 43 -13.84 -12.31 0.57
N ALA A 44 -14.67 -11.25 0.51
CA ALA A 44 -14.87 -10.46 -0.71
C ALA A 44 -13.57 -9.76 -1.16
N LEU A 45 -12.83 -9.13 -0.24
CA LEU A 45 -11.54 -8.54 -0.53
C LEU A 45 -10.57 -9.60 -1.08
N GLY A 46 -10.40 -10.73 -0.38
CA GLY A 46 -9.53 -11.82 -0.81
C GLY A 46 -9.90 -12.38 -2.18
N ALA A 47 -11.19 -12.65 -2.42
CA ALA A 47 -11.66 -13.19 -3.69
C ALA A 47 -11.44 -12.23 -4.87
N VAL A 48 -11.75 -10.94 -4.70
CA VAL A 48 -11.58 -9.94 -5.77
C VAL A 48 -10.10 -9.77 -6.11
N HIS A 49 -9.23 -9.70 -5.10
CA HIS A 49 -7.78 -9.61 -5.34
C HIS A 49 -7.21 -10.87 -5.99
N ALA A 50 -7.66 -12.06 -5.59
CA ALA A 50 -7.24 -13.32 -6.20
C ALA A 50 -7.65 -13.42 -7.67
N VAL A 51 -8.90 -13.07 -8.01
CA VAL A 51 -9.35 -12.97 -9.41
C VAL A 51 -8.52 -11.93 -10.18
N GLY A 52 -8.29 -10.76 -9.57
CA GLY A 52 -7.40 -9.73 -10.13
C GLY A 52 -6.01 -10.27 -10.46
N ALA A 53 -5.39 -11.04 -9.57
CA ALA A 53 -4.08 -11.64 -9.78
C ALA A 53 -4.05 -12.61 -10.96
N LEU A 54 -5.05 -13.49 -11.07
CA LEU A 54 -5.17 -14.43 -12.19
C LEU A 54 -5.32 -13.75 -13.55
N LEU A 55 -5.97 -12.59 -13.59
CA LEU A 55 -6.14 -11.81 -14.81
C LEU A 55 -4.87 -11.01 -15.14
N THR A 56 -4.33 -10.28 -14.16
CA THR A 56 -3.18 -9.36 -14.36
C THR A 56 -1.86 -10.09 -14.56
N SER A 57 -1.70 -11.32 -14.09
CA SER A 57 -0.49 -12.14 -14.32
C SER A 57 -0.22 -12.42 -15.81
N ARG A 58 -1.21 -12.19 -16.67
CA ARG A 58 -1.12 -12.39 -18.12
C ARG A 58 -0.90 -11.09 -18.90
N THR A 59 -0.79 -9.97 -18.23
CA THR A 59 -0.69 -8.63 -18.84
C THR A 59 0.48 -7.87 -18.23
N PHE A 60 1.07 -7.02 -19.03
CA PHE A 60 2.17 -6.14 -18.64
C PHE A 60 1.62 -4.74 -18.31
N PHE A 61 2.14 -4.14 -17.26
CA PHE A 61 1.82 -2.74 -16.93
C PHE A 61 3.06 -1.86 -17.00
N GLN A 62 4.09 -2.23 -16.25
CA GLN A 62 5.36 -1.49 -16.25
C GLN A 62 6.55 -2.42 -16.03
N PRO A 63 7.74 -2.04 -16.52
CA PRO A 63 8.97 -2.80 -16.36
C PRO A 63 9.30 -3.15 -14.90
N ASP A 64 9.04 -2.23 -14.00
CA ASP A 64 9.46 -2.33 -12.59
C ASP A 64 8.85 -3.53 -11.86
N GLU A 65 7.67 -4.03 -12.30
CA GLU A 65 7.04 -5.20 -11.70
C GLU A 65 7.87 -6.48 -11.88
N TYR A 66 8.66 -6.53 -12.94
CA TYR A 66 9.53 -7.65 -13.25
C TYR A 66 10.98 -7.35 -12.88
N TRP A 67 11.55 -6.31 -13.48
CA TRP A 67 12.98 -6.03 -13.45
C TRP A 67 13.50 -5.47 -12.11
N GLN A 68 12.62 -4.90 -11.30
CA GLN A 68 12.99 -4.46 -9.95
C GLN A 68 12.54 -5.45 -8.86
N SER A 69 11.95 -6.60 -9.23
CA SER A 69 11.34 -7.54 -8.33
C SER A 69 11.56 -8.99 -8.75
N LEU A 70 10.76 -9.51 -9.69
CA LEU A 70 10.66 -10.93 -9.98
C LEU A 70 11.90 -11.50 -10.67
N GLU A 71 12.52 -10.78 -11.59
CA GLU A 71 13.74 -11.23 -12.28
C GLU A 71 14.88 -11.43 -11.29
N ILE A 72 15.00 -10.54 -10.30
CA ILE A 72 16.03 -10.65 -9.26
C ILE A 72 15.73 -11.81 -8.31
N ALA A 73 14.47 -11.96 -7.88
CA ALA A 73 14.07 -13.07 -7.02
C ALA A 73 14.27 -14.41 -7.70
N HIS A 74 13.91 -14.51 -9.00
CA HIS A 74 14.16 -15.70 -9.83
C HIS A 74 15.66 -16.01 -9.90
N ARG A 75 16.49 -15.01 -10.22
CA ARG A 75 17.94 -15.17 -10.31
C ARG A 75 18.56 -15.68 -9.00
N ILE A 76 18.10 -15.21 -7.85
CA ILE A 76 18.59 -15.68 -6.54
C ILE A 76 18.33 -17.18 -6.34
N VAL A 77 17.16 -17.66 -6.78
CA VAL A 77 16.77 -19.06 -6.56
C VAL A 77 17.37 -20.01 -7.60
N PHE A 78 17.35 -19.60 -8.88
CA PHE A 78 17.71 -20.47 -10.00
C PHE A 78 19.11 -20.22 -10.56
N GLY A 79 19.77 -19.11 -10.20
CA GLY A 79 21.17 -18.81 -10.56
C GLY A 79 21.37 -18.09 -11.89
N TYR A 80 20.34 -17.93 -12.73
CA TYR A 80 20.43 -17.33 -14.07
C TYR A 80 19.41 -16.21 -14.30
N GLY A 81 19.63 -15.38 -15.32
CA GLY A 81 18.82 -14.24 -15.70
C GLY A 81 19.58 -12.91 -15.62
N TYR A 82 19.10 -11.88 -16.30
CA TYR A 82 19.75 -10.57 -16.39
C TYR A 82 19.43 -9.67 -15.18
N ARG A 83 20.35 -8.74 -14.96
CA ARG A 83 20.18 -7.62 -14.02
C ARG A 83 20.23 -6.32 -14.79
N THR A 84 19.32 -5.41 -14.49
CA THR A 84 19.36 -4.07 -15.07
C THR A 84 20.50 -3.24 -14.48
N TRP A 85 20.82 -2.12 -15.13
CA TRP A 85 21.89 -1.21 -14.70
C TRP A 85 21.71 -0.72 -13.25
N GLU A 86 20.48 -0.61 -12.74
CA GLU A 86 20.19 -0.20 -11.36
C GLU A 86 20.76 -1.16 -10.31
N TRP A 87 20.94 -2.45 -10.69
CA TRP A 87 21.50 -3.51 -9.84
C TRP A 87 23.00 -3.67 -10.00
N THR A 88 23.57 -3.15 -11.10
CA THR A 88 25.00 -3.27 -11.43
C THR A 88 25.76 -1.95 -11.35
N SER A 89 25.06 -0.84 -11.10
CA SER A 89 25.67 0.47 -10.89
C SER A 89 26.54 0.51 -9.62
N ASP A 90 27.51 1.42 -9.59
CA ASP A 90 28.33 1.70 -8.41
C ASP A 90 28.10 3.16 -7.97
N PRO A 91 27.53 3.38 -6.79
CA PRO A 91 26.89 2.41 -5.89
C PRO A 91 25.58 1.85 -6.46
N PRO A 92 25.17 0.63 -6.04
CA PRO A 92 23.89 0.05 -6.44
C PRO A 92 22.71 0.90 -5.97
N LEU A 93 21.66 1.00 -6.81
CA LEU A 93 20.52 1.88 -6.56
C LEU A 93 19.31 1.15 -5.93
N ARG A 94 19.26 -0.18 -6.04
CA ARG A 94 18.10 -0.96 -5.61
C ARG A 94 18.42 -1.85 -4.41
N SER A 95 17.50 -1.86 -3.45
CA SER A 95 17.56 -2.76 -2.32
C SER A 95 17.02 -4.14 -2.69
N ILE A 96 17.68 -5.19 -2.20
CA ILE A 96 17.23 -6.58 -2.34
C ILE A 96 15.98 -6.88 -1.52
N VAL A 97 15.61 -6.05 -0.56
CA VAL A 97 14.54 -6.31 0.41
C VAL A 97 13.20 -6.63 -0.28
N HIS A 98 12.80 -5.86 -1.29
CA HIS A 98 11.54 -6.13 -1.98
C HIS A 98 11.57 -7.44 -2.80
N PRO A 99 12.56 -7.70 -3.67
CA PRO A 99 12.72 -9.00 -4.34
C PRO A 99 12.82 -10.18 -3.36
N ALA A 100 13.51 -10.01 -2.24
CA ALA A 100 13.69 -11.07 -1.24
C ALA A 100 12.37 -11.60 -0.68
N LEU A 101 11.30 -10.81 -0.69
CA LEU A 101 9.97 -11.25 -0.27
C LEU A 101 9.37 -12.35 -1.17
N PHE A 102 9.81 -12.45 -2.41
CA PHE A 102 9.36 -13.48 -3.38
C PHE A 102 10.27 -14.69 -3.42
N VAL A 103 11.49 -14.62 -2.87
CA VAL A 103 12.47 -15.72 -2.85
C VAL A 103 11.93 -16.98 -2.16
N PRO A 104 11.29 -16.91 -0.97
CA PRO A 104 10.74 -18.10 -0.32
C PRO A 104 9.68 -18.82 -1.17
N LEU A 105 8.84 -18.03 -1.87
CA LEU A 105 7.83 -18.59 -2.77
C LEU A 105 8.47 -19.30 -3.96
N TYR A 106 9.44 -18.66 -4.64
CA TYR A 106 10.16 -19.30 -5.75
C TYR A 106 10.91 -20.55 -5.28
N LYS A 107 11.52 -20.54 -4.09
CA LYS A 107 12.18 -21.72 -3.55
C LYS A 107 11.22 -22.86 -3.25
N LEU A 108 10.03 -22.56 -2.76
CA LEU A 108 8.97 -23.56 -2.57
C LEU A 108 8.54 -24.17 -3.91
N LEU A 109 8.34 -23.33 -4.93
CA LEU A 109 7.97 -23.78 -6.27
C LEU A 109 9.06 -24.61 -6.95
N ASP A 110 10.34 -24.28 -6.72
CA ASP A 110 11.50 -25.05 -7.16
C ASP A 110 11.49 -26.46 -6.55
N ILE A 111 11.36 -26.56 -5.23
CA ILE A 111 11.33 -27.84 -4.50
C ILE A 111 10.15 -28.71 -4.95
N THR A 112 9.00 -28.10 -5.27
CA THR A 112 7.81 -28.84 -5.72
C THR A 112 7.82 -29.20 -7.20
N GLY A 113 8.85 -28.80 -7.96
CA GLY A 113 8.96 -29.07 -9.41
C GLY A 113 7.82 -28.45 -10.22
N THR A 114 7.40 -27.25 -9.85
CA THR A 114 6.20 -26.62 -10.42
C THR A 114 6.45 -26.07 -11.83
N SER A 115 5.38 -25.94 -12.62
CA SER A 115 5.45 -25.45 -14.01
C SER A 115 5.88 -23.98 -14.11
N ALA A 116 6.46 -23.57 -15.24
CA ALA A 116 6.79 -22.18 -15.55
C ALA A 116 5.57 -21.25 -15.43
N TYR A 117 4.37 -21.74 -15.75
CA TYR A 117 3.12 -21.00 -15.57
C TYR A 117 2.86 -20.63 -14.09
N ALA A 118 3.10 -21.56 -13.18
CA ALA A 118 2.95 -21.29 -11.76
C ALA A 118 4.01 -20.33 -11.23
N LEU A 119 5.26 -20.44 -11.73
CA LEU A 119 6.32 -19.47 -11.43
C LEU A 119 5.95 -18.04 -11.86
N ALA A 120 5.29 -17.88 -13.01
CA ALA A 120 4.84 -16.60 -13.52
C ALA A 120 3.64 -16.02 -12.74
N THR A 121 2.73 -16.87 -12.22
CA THR A 121 1.46 -16.42 -11.63
C THR A 121 1.49 -16.29 -10.10
N ALA A 122 2.24 -17.14 -9.43
CA ALA A 122 2.27 -17.21 -7.97
C ALA A 122 2.71 -15.90 -7.29
N PRO A 123 3.70 -15.13 -7.80
CA PRO A 123 4.05 -13.84 -7.21
C PRO A 123 2.91 -12.82 -7.23
N ALA A 124 2.11 -12.78 -8.31
CA ALA A 124 0.94 -11.91 -8.39
C ALA A 124 -0.11 -12.32 -7.34
N MET A 125 -0.29 -13.62 -7.10
CA MET A 125 -1.17 -14.14 -6.04
C MET A 125 -0.65 -13.78 -4.65
N GLN A 126 0.65 -13.90 -4.39
CA GLN A 126 1.27 -13.48 -3.14
C GLN A 126 1.03 -11.98 -2.89
N GLN A 127 1.27 -11.13 -3.91
CA GLN A 127 1.02 -9.69 -3.79
C GLN A 127 -0.46 -9.39 -3.57
N ALA A 128 -1.36 -10.08 -4.25
CA ALA A 128 -2.81 -9.94 -4.07
C ALA A 128 -3.25 -10.23 -2.63
N LEU A 129 -2.70 -11.27 -2.00
CA LEU A 129 -2.98 -11.58 -0.59
C LEU A 129 -2.48 -10.47 0.35
N VAL A 130 -1.29 -9.93 0.09
CA VAL A 130 -0.75 -8.80 0.88
C VAL A 130 -1.62 -7.55 0.70
N SER A 131 -2.08 -7.26 -0.51
CA SER A 131 -2.96 -6.13 -0.79
C SER A 131 -4.34 -6.30 -0.14
N ALA A 132 -4.92 -7.50 -0.21
CA ALA A 132 -6.17 -7.82 0.48
C ALA A 132 -6.06 -7.65 2.01
N LEU A 133 -4.91 -8.02 2.58
CA LEU A 133 -4.62 -7.79 4.00
C LEU A 133 -4.53 -6.29 4.31
N GLY A 134 -3.84 -5.51 3.47
CA GLY A 134 -3.78 -4.05 3.59
C GLY A 134 -5.17 -3.42 3.55
N ASP A 135 -5.99 -3.79 2.57
CA ASP A 135 -7.38 -3.32 2.42
C ASP A 135 -8.26 -3.73 3.61
N TRP A 136 -8.03 -4.91 4.17
CA TRP A 136 -8.68 -5.36 5.39
C TRP A 136 -8.37 -4.44 6.58
N PHE A 137 -7.11 -4.08 6.78
CA PHE A 137 -6.71 -3.13 7.82
C PHE A 137 -7.26 -1.72 7.56
N ALA A 138 -7.28 -1.26 6.30
CA ALA A 138 -7.91 0.01 5.92
C ALA A 138 -9.41 0.00 6.23
N TYR A 139 -10.14 -1.06 5.84
CA TYR A 139 -11.56 -1.22 6.18
C TYR A 139 -11.81 -1.14 7.70
N ARG A 140 -11.01 -1.85 8.49
CA ARG A 140 -11.12 -1.84 9.96
C ARG A 140 -10.82 -0.46 10.56
N LEU A 141 -9.82 0.24 10.05
CA LEU A 141 -9.52 1.61 10.46
C LEU A 141 -10.68 2.55 10.16
N ILE A 142 -11.21 2.49 8.95
CA ILE A 142 -12.34 3.33 8.51
C ILE A 142 -13.59 3.01 9.33
N ALA A 143 -13.90 1.74 9.55
CA ALA A 143 -15.04 1.33 10.37
C ALA A 143 -14.94 1.85 11.81
N ARG A 144 -13.72 1.89 12.35
CA ARG A 144 -13.43 2.40 13.69
C ARG A 144 -13.52 3.95 13.77
N THR A 145 -13.04 4.67 12.75
CA THR A 145 -12.90 6.13 12.79
C THR A 145 -14.11 6.87 12.20
N ALA A 146 -14.64 6.39 11.08
CA ALA A 146 -15.73 7.01 10.33
C ALA A 146 -17.06 6.24 10.42
N GLY A 147 -17.04 5.04 10.97
CA GLY A 147 -18.22 4.18 11.13
C GLY A 147 -18.39 3.17 9.99
N ARG A 148 -19.08 2.06 10.33
CA ARG A 148 -19.26 0.91 9.43
C ARG A 148 -19.95 1.26 8.11
N SER A 149 -20.94 2.14 8.13
CA SER A 149 -21.63 2.55 6.90
C SER A 149 -20.69 3.22 5.90
N VAL A 150 -19.75 4.06 6.37
CA VAL A 150 -18.72 4.68 5.53
C VAL A 150 -17.76 3.62 5.02
N ALA A 151 -17.34 2.68 5.87
CA ALA A 151 -16.43 1.59 5.49
C ALA A 151 -17.03 0.69 4.40
N LEU A 152 -18.34 0.41 4.44
CA LEU A 152 -19.04 -0.35 3.39
C LEU A 152 -19.13 0.42 2.07
N VAL A 153 -19.39 1.74 2.12
CA VAL A 153 -19.36 2.59 0.93
C VAL A 153 -17.94 2.64 0.36
N TRP A 154 -16.93 2.84 1.21
CA TRP A 154 -15.53 2.78 0.83
C TRP A 154 -15.18 1.47 0.12
N CYS A 155 -15.59 0.34 0.67
CA CYS A 155 -15.32 -0.97 0.09
C CYS A 155 -15.89 -1.10 -1.34
N VAL A 156 -17.12 -0.62 -1.58
CA VAL A 156 -17.74 -0.61 -2.92
C VAL A 156 -16.96 0.29 -3.89
N LEU A 157 -16.54 1.49 -3.47
CA LEU A 157 -15.77 2.40 -4.34
C LEU A 157 -14.36 1.86 -4.61
N HIS A 158 -13.72 1.32 -3.58
CA HIS A 158 -12.34 0.84 -3.63
C HIS A 158 -12.21 -0.40 -4.52
N LEU A 159 -13.09 -1.38 -4.34
CA LEU A 159 -13.19 -2.56 -5.19
C LEU A 159 -13.81 -2.27 -6.59
N GLY A 160 -14.44 -1.12 -6.77
CA GLY A 160 -14.91 -0.65 -8.07
C GLY A 160 -13.90 0.24 -8.80
N SER A 161 -12.73 0.51 -8.22
CA SER A 161 -11.70 1.34 -8.84
C SER A 161 -10.84 0.53 -9.81
N VAL A 162 -10.89 0.89 -11.09
CA VAL A 162 -10.06 0.26 -12.14
C VAL A 162 -8.57 0.40 -11.80
N TYR A 163 -8.14 1.59 -11.39
CA TYR A 163 -6.73 1.83 -11.05
C TYR A 163 -6.27 0.91 -9.92
N TRP A 164 -7.06 0.82 -8.82
CA TRP A 164 -6.68 -0.01 -7.69
C TRP A 164 -6.60 -1.48 -8.05
N LEU A 165 -7.64 -2.04 -8.66
CA LEU A 165 -7.68 -3.47 -9.01
C LEU A 165 -6.65 -3.84 -10.09
N TYR A 166 -6.33 -2.92 -11.00
CA TYR A 166 -5.30 -3.14 -12.01
C TYR A 166 -3.89 -3.21 -11.42
N THR A 167 -3.64 -2.50 -10.32
CA THR A 167 -2.30 -2.39 -9.71
C THR A 167 -2.12 -3.26 -8.46
N ALA A 168 -3.19 -3.58 -7.75
CA ALA A 168 -3.13 -4.18 -6.41
C ALA A 168 -2.50 -5.59 -6.36
N SER A 169 -2.57 -6.36 -7.44
CA SER A 169 -1.98 -7.70 -7.52
C SER A 169 -0.60 -7.73 -8.19
N ARG A 170 -0.12 -6.57 -8.67
CA ARG A 170 1.19 -6.52 -9.33
C ARG A 170 2.32 -6.43 -8.31
N PRO A 171 3.42 -7.18 -8.51
CA PRO A 171 4.55 -7.23 -7.58
C PRO A 171 5.42 -5.96 -7.63
N PHE A 172 4.77 -4.81 -7.44
CA PHE A 172 5.43 -3.51 -7.31
C PHE A 172 5.82 -3.21 -5.88
N SER A 173 6.92 -2.52 -5.72
CA SER A 173 7.27 -1.91 -4.44
C SER A 173 6.21 -0.89 -3.95
N ASN A 174 5.54 -0.18 -4.88
CA ASN A 174 4.43 0.75 -4.56
C ASN A 174 3.22 0.03 -3.95
N THR A 175 2.88 -1.15 -4.48
CA THR A 175 1.73 -1.93 -3.98
C THR A 175 2.04 -2.52 -2.60
N MET A 176 3.26 -3.01 -2.40
CA MET A 176 3.74 -3.47 -1.09
C MET A 176 3.75 -2.32 -0.08
N GLU A 177 4.27 -1.15 -0.46
CA GLU A 177 4.24 0.08 0.33
C GLU A 177 2.81 0.45 0.76
N ALA A 178 1.85 0.44 -0.17
CA ALA A 178 0.45 0.78 0.12
C ALA A 178 -0.17 -0.17 1.17
N ALA A 179 0.06 -1.48 1.05
CA ALA A 179 -0.40 -2.46 2.02
C ALA A 179 0.23 -2.25 3.40
N LEU A 180 1.55 -2.04 3.47
CA LEU A 180 2.26 -1.75 4.71
C LEU A 180 1.77 -0.44 5.36
N CYS A 181 1.50 0.60 4.55
CA CYS A 181 0.92 1.85 5.03
C CYS A 181 -0.48 1.66 5.63
N CYS A 182 -1.32 0.83 5.04
CA CYS A 182 -2.64 0.51 5.59
C CYS A 182 -2.53 -0.22 6.94
N ILE A 183 -1.62 -1.20 7.05
CA ILE A 183 -1.35 -1.92 8.29
C ILE A 183 -0.82 -0.95 9.36
N ALA A 184 0.18 -0.14 9.02
CA ALA A 184 0.78 0.81 9.93
C ALA A 184 -0.25 1.84 10.45
N LEU A 185 -1.05 2.42 9.57
CA LEU A 185 -2.08 3.40 9.92
C LEU A 185 -3.19 2.83 10.81
N TYR A 186 -3.51 1.54 10.69
CA TYR A 186 -4.46 0.90 11.59
C TYR A 186 -3.99 0.95 13.06
N TYR A 187 -2.70 0.80 13.30
CA TYR A 187 -2.09 0.84 14.64
C TYR A 187 -1.58 2.24 15.02
N TRP A 188 -1.54 3.20 14.09
CA TRP A 188 -1.01 4.54 14.29
C TRP A 188 -1.89 5.37 15.24
N PRO A 189 -1.32 6.20 16.13
CA PRO A 189 -2.08 7.07 17.03
C PRO A 189 -2.61 8.32 16.30
N LEU A 190 -3.71 8.17 15.54
CA LEU A 190 -4.31 9.23 14.71
C LEU A 190 -5.02 10.35 15.49
N SER A 191 -5.02 10.34 16.82
CA SER A 191 -5.62 11.41 17.63
C SER A 191 -4.75 11.73 18.83
N ARG A 192 -4.84 12.96 19.33
CA ARG A 192 -4.11 13.39 20.53
C ARG A 192 -4.39 12.48 21.73
N ALA A 193 -5.64 12.07 21.92
CA ALA A 193 -5.99 11.12 22.98
C ALA A 193 -5.24 9.79 22.84
N CYS A 194 -5.09 9.27 21.62
CA CYS A 194 -4.30 8.05 21.36
C CYS A 194 -2.82 8.29 21.67
N VAL A 195 -2.25 9.44 21.28
CA VAL A 195 -0.86 9.80 21.55
C VAL A 195 -0.58 9.83 23.07
N LEU A 196 -1.44 10.48 23.83
CA LEU A 196 -1.29 10.56 25.29
C LEU A 196 -1.42 9.20 25.99
N HIS A 197 -2.09 8.22 25.39
CA HIS A 197 -2.25 6.88 25.93
C HIS A 197 -1.25 5.85 25.35
N VAL A 198 -0.30 6.27 24.48
CA VAL A 198 0.69 5.37 23.88
C VAL A 198 1.53 4.61 24.90
N SER A 199 1.76 5.18 26.08
CA SER A 199 2.46 4.47 27.17
C SER A 199 1.75 3.16 27.60
N ARG A 200 0.41 3.10 27.49
CA ARG A 200 -0.42 1.91 27.79
C ARG A 200 -0.57 0.97 26.58
N THR A 201 -0.43 1.50 25.35
CA THR A 201 -0.59 0.77 24.08
C THR A 201 0.73 0.72 23.31
N ARG A 202 1.85 0.64 24.01
CA ARG A 202 3.21 0.71 23.45
C ARG A 202 3.45 -0.33 22.35
N HIS A 203 2.94 -1.54 22.53
CA HIS A 203 3.08 -2.61 21.54
C HIS A 203 2.38 -2.26 20.21
N THR A 204 1.22 -1.61 20.22
CA THR A 204 0.51 -1.21 19.00
C THR A 204 1.28 -0.12 18.26
N TYR A 205 1.86 0.84 18.97
CA TYR A 205 2.70 1.87 18.37
C TYR A 205 3.98 1.28 17.75
N ARG A 206 4.60 0.30 18.40
CA ARG A 206 5.75 -0.42 17.82
C ARG A 206 5.40 -1.19 16.56
N ILE A 207 4.23 -1.86 16.50
CA ILE A 207 3.75 -2.51 15.29
C ILE A 207 3.56 -1.47 14.17
N ALA A 208 2.97 -0.30 14.49
CA ALA A 208 2.82 0.78 13.54
C ALA A 208 4.17 1.27 13.00
N LEU A 209 5.16 1.47 13.89
CA LEU A 209 6.50 1.88 13.50
C LEU A 209 7.22 0.83 12.66
N LEU A 210 7.14 -0.45 13.02
CA LEU A 210 7.72 -1.54 12.25
C LEU A 210 7.16 -1.57 10.82
N ALA A 211 5.83 -1.49 10.66
CA ALA A 211 5.21 -1.48 9.34
C ALA A 211 5.51 -0.18 8.56
N ALA A 212 5.58 0.98 9.23
CA ALA A 212 5.95 2.25 8.63
C ALA A 212 7.40 2.25 8.12
N TRP A 213 8.34 1.79 8.93
CA TRP A 213 9.74 1.69 8.54
C TRP A 213 9.97 0.59 7.50
N ALA A 214 9.21 -0.51 7.54
CA ALA A 214 9.22 -1.50 6.47
C ALA A 214 8.74 -0.90 5.14
N ALA A 215 7.72 -0.04 5.15
CA ALA A 215 7.29 0.69 3.96
C ALA A 215 8.40 1.63 3.44
N VAL A 216 9.11 2.34 4.33
CA VAL A 216 10.27 3.18 3.97
C VAL A 216 11.42 2.34 3.40
N LEU A 217 11.67 1.15 3.96
CA LEU A 217 12.71 0.25 3.47
C LEU A 217 12.39 -0.30 2.07
N VAL A 218 11.14 -0.65 1.82
CA VAL A 218 10.67 -1.08 0.49
C VAL A 218 10.69 0.09 -0.52
N ARG A 219 10.30 1.29 -0.07
CA ARG A 219 10.32 2.51 -0.88
C ARG A 219 10.74 3.72 -0.05
N PRO A 220 11.95 4.26 -0.25
CA PRO A 220 12.46 5.40 0.53
C PRO A 220 11.54 6.63 0.49
N THR A 221 10.80 6.84 -0.60
CA THR A 221 9.85 7.95 -0.74
C THR A 221 8.68 7.90 0.26
N SER A 222 8.39 6.74 0.84
CA SER A 222 7.38 6.59 1.89
C SER A 222 7.68 7.43 3.13
N VAL A 223 8.95 7.78 3.36
CA VAL A 223 9.37 8.68 4.46
C VAL A 223 8.58 9.99 4.47
N ILE A 224 8.14 10.49 3.31
CA ILE A 224 7.42 11.76 3.20
C ILE A 224 6.08 11.67 3.95
N LEU A 225 5.27 10.64 3.69
CA LEU A 225 4.01 10.41 4.39
C LEU A 225 4.22 10.25 5.90
N TRP A 226 5.21 9.43 6.28
CA TRP A 226 5.52 9.15 7.68
C TRP A 226 6.11 10.34 8.43
N SER A 227 6.81 11.24 7.74
CA SER A 227 7.28 12.51 8.31
C SER A 227 6.10 13.40 8.71
N PHE A 228 5.10 13.58 7.86
CA PHE A 228 3.90 14.35 8.22
C PHE A 228 3.15 13.73 9.41
N LEU A 229 2.95 12.41 9.41
CA LEU A 229 2.27 11.73 10.50
C LEU A 229 3.11 11.73 11.80
N GLY A 230 4.42 11.55 11.70
CA GLY A 230 5.34 11.60 12.83
C GLY A 230 5.41 12.98 13.47
N LEU A 231 5.52 14.04 12.67
CA LEU A 231 5.50 15.43 13.15
C LEU A 231 4.20 15.75 13.90
N GLN A 232 3.06 15.25 13.43
CA GLN A 232 1.78 15.43 14.15
C GLN A 232 1.77 14.72 15.51
N VAL A 233 2.36 13.52 15.60
CA VAL A 233 2.50 12.79 16.86
C VAL A 233 3.43 13.53 17.81
N LEU A 234 4.57 14.00 17.34
CA LEU A 234 5.54 14.76 18.13
C LEU A 234 4.95 16.09 18.59
N TYR A 235 4.20 16.80 17.74
CA TYR A 235 3.50 18.03 18.11
C TYR A 235 2.52 17.81 19.27
N ASP A 236 1.73 16.73 19.22
CA ASP A 236 0.81 16.41 20.31
C ASP A 236 1.52 16.02 21.61
N ALA A 237 2.67 15.40 21.49
CA ALA A 237 3.45 14.93 22.62
C ALA A 237 4.39 15.99 23.19
N TRP A 238 4.63 17.10 22.50
CA TRP A 238 5.69 18.08 22.77
C TRP A 238 5.75 18.55 24.23
N HIS A 239 4.59 18.86 24.80
CA HIS A 239 4.50 19.31 26.20
C HIS A 239 4.20 18.17 27.18
N THR A 240 4.51 16.93 26.82
CA THR A 240 4.23 15.75 27.66
C THR A 240 5.51 14.97 27.94
N ALA A 241 5.55 14.28 29.07
CA ALA A 241 6.68 13.41 29.43
C ALA A 241 6.88 12.23 28.46
N CYS A 242 5.96 11.98 27.53
CA CYS A 242 6.07 10.86 26.59
C CYS A 242 6.81 11.21 25.29
N CYS A 243 7.05 12.49 24.97
CA CYS A 243 7.67 12.93 23.70
C CYS A 243 9.03 12.26 23.44
N GLY A 244 9.95 12.34 24.40
CA GLY A 244 11.27 11.71 24.26
C GLY A 244 11.21 10.20 24.05
N ARG A 245 10.25 9.53 24.73
CA ARG A 245 10.04 8.08 24.56
C ARG A 245 9.51 7.74 23.18
N LEU A 246 8.52 8.47 22.66
CA LEU A 246 7.97 8.26 21.32
C LEU A 246 9.03 8.45 20.24
N LEU A 247 9.83 9.49 20.36
CA LEU A 247 10.95 9.75 19.47
C LEU A 247 11.99 8.63 19.55
N PHE A 248 12.38 8.23 20.77
CA PHE A 248 13.33 7.13 20.96
C PHE A 248 12.83 5.82 20.31
N GLU A 249 11.55 5.44 20.51
CA GLU A 249 10.98 4.25 19.88
C GLU A 249 11.01 4.36 18.33
N ALA A 250 10.68 5.54 17.78
CA ALA A 250 10.71 5.76 16.33
C ALA A 250 12.12 5.64 15.76
N VAL A 251 13.11 6.26 16.41
CA VAL A 251 14.51 6.24 15.97
C VAL A 251 15.11 4.83 16.14
N TRP A 252 14.91 4.19 17.27
CA TRP A 252 15.46 2.85 17.55
C TRP A 252 14.91 1.81 16.57
N ILE A 253 13.58 1.75 16.41
CA ILE A 253 12.95 0.80 15.48
C ILE A 253 13.38 1.11 14.04
N GLY A 254 13.43 2.39 13.67
CA GLY A 254 13.92 2.81 12.35
C GLY A 254 15.36 2.38 12.09
N ALA A 255 16.25 2.63 13.04
CA ALA A 255 17.65 2.23 12.95
C ALA A 255 17.77 0.70 12.81
N ALA A 256 17.01 -0.08 13.60
CA ALA A 256 17.02 -1.53 13.53
C ALA A 256 16.53 -2.06 12.15
N VAL A 257 15.42 -1.51 11.64
CA VAL A 257 14.86 -1.91 10.32
C VAL A 257 15.81 -1.52 9.19
N LEU A 258 16.38 -0.32 9.22
CA LEU A 258 17.36 0.13 8.21
C LEU A 258 18.66 -0.68 8.27
N ALA A 259 19.12 -1.04 9.47
CA ALA A 259 20.29 -1.90 9.64
C ALA A 259 20.08 -3.30 9.07
N VAL A 260 18.88 -3.90 9.26
CA VAL A 260 18.51 -5.17 8.64
C VAL A 260 18.53 -5.03 7.11
N GLY A 261 17.97 -3.95 6.57
CA GLY A 261 17.98 -3.69 5.13
C GLY A 261 19.41 -3.54 4.58
N ALA A 262 20.25 -2.74 5.21
CA ALA A 262 21.65 -2.57 4.83
C ALA A 262 22.44 -3.89 4.92
N GLY A 263 22.16 -4.71 5.95
CA GLY A 263 22.75 -6.05 6.08
C GLY A 263 22.38 -6.97 4.93
N LEU A 264 21.09 -7.02 4.57
CA LEU A 264 20.61 -7.81 3.42
C LEU A 264 21.20 -7.32 2.10
N ASP A 265 21.26 -6.00 1.88
CA ASP A 265 21.88 -5.41 0.69
C ASP A 265 23.39 -5.76 0.63
N THR A 266 24.11 -5.62 1.75
CA THR A 266 25.54 -5.98 1.85
C THR A 266 25.79 -7.46 1.58
N LEU A 267 24.94 -8.34 2.09
CA LEU A 267 25.03 -9.78 1.82
C LEU A 267 24.80 -10.10 0.32
N TYR A 268 23.86 -9.41 -0.30
CA TYR A 268 23.55 -9.64 -1.72
C TYR A 268 24.64 -9.09 -2.65
N TYR A 269 25.17 -7.89 -2.37
CA TYR A 269 26.16 -7.22 -3.22
C TYR A 269 27.61 -7.63 -2.91
N GLY A 270 27.86 -8.24 -1.76
CA GLY A 270 29.20 -8.62 -1.31
C GLY A 270 30.05 -7.45 -0.83
N THR A 271 29.54 -6.22 -0.82
CA THR A 271 30.20 -4.99 -0.40
C THR A 271 29.27 -4.16 0.47
N TRP A 272 29.83 -3.33 1.34
CA TRP A 272 29.02 -2.42 2.16
C TRP A 272 28.15 -1.53 1.27
N THR A 273 26.83 -1.69 1.40
CA THR A 273 25.87 -1.04 0.51
C THR A 273 24.73 -0.41 1.31
N TRP A 274 24.49 0.89 1.08
CA TRP A 274 23.35 1.58 1.65
C TRP A 274 22.50 2.22 0.56
N THR A 275 21.64 1.41 -0.02
CA THR A 275 20.79 1.75 -1.17
C THR A 275 19.85 2.95 -0.97
N PRO A 276 19.25 3.24 0.22
CA PRO A 276 18.43 4.42 0.39
C PRO A 276 19.20 5.73 0.14
N LEU A 277 20.45 5.82 0.59
CA LEU A 277 21.31 6.99 0.36
C LEU A 277 21.72 7.10 -1.11
N ALA A 278 22.11 5.98 -1.73
CA ALA A 278 22.44 5.93 -3.15
C ALA A 278 21.26 6.39 -4.00
N PHE A 279 20.04 5.93 -3.69
CA PHE A 279 18.81 6.33 -4.35
C PHE A 279 18.56 7.85 -4.25
N VAL A 280 18.64 8.42 -3.05
CA VAL A 280 18.44 9.87 -2.83
C VAL A 280 19.50 10.67 -3.60
N ARG A 281 20.78 10.30 -3.48
CA ARG A 281 21.88 11.00 -4.17
C ARG A 281 21.69 10.98 -5.69
N THR A 282 21.30 9.87 -6.26
CA THR A 282 21.17 9.70 -7.71
C THR A 282 19.92 10.40 -8.25
N ASN A 283 18.79 10.24 -7.58
CA ASN A 283 17.52 10.76 -8.10
C ASN A 283 17.24 12.22 -7.74
N LEU A 284 17.63 12.67 -6.52
CA LEU A 284 17.41 14.05 -6.09
C LEU A 284 18.61 14.96 -6.40
N VAL A 285 19.82 14.53 -6.03
CA VAL A 285 21.01 15.40 -6.15
C VAL A 285 21.52 15.43 -7.59
N ARG A 286 21.66 14.26 -8.23
CA ARG A 286 22.11 14.16 -9.63
C ARG A 286 20.99 14.39 -10.64
N GLY A 287 19.72 14.40 -10.21
CA GLY A 287 18.58 14.68 -11.06
C GLY A 287 18.29 13.62 -12.12
N LEU A 288 18.81 12.39 -11.98
CA LEU A 288 18.64 11.34 -13.00
C LEU A 288 17.18 11.00 -13.27
N SER A 289 16.31 11.17 -12.28
CA SER A 289 14.85 10.96 -12.44
C SER A 289 14.23 11.84 -13.52
N SER A 290 14.80 13.02 -13.83
CA SER A 290 14.31 13.91 -14.88
C SER A 290 14.47 13.33 -16.30
N PHE A 291 15.42 12.40 -16.48
CA PHE A 291 15.61 11.68 -17.73
C PHE A 291 14.36 10.87 -18.14
N TYR A 292 13.61 10.35 -17.18
CA TYR A 292 12.39 9.58 -17.40
C TYR A 292 11.14 10.44 -17.62
N GLY A 293 11.31 11.74 -17.79
CA GLY A 293 10.24 12.69 -18.05
C GLY A 293 10.01 13.68 -16.91
N MET A 294 9.65 14.91 -17.28
CA MET A 294 9.32 15.99 -16.35
C MET A 294 7.87 16.41 -16.52
N ASN A 295 7.20 16.66 -15.40
CA ASN A 295 5.82 17.12 -15.40
C ASN A 295 5.67 18.39 -14.59
N ALA A 296 4.72 19.27 -14.99
CA ALA A 296 4.43 20.52 -14.29
C ALA A 296 4.04 20.29 -12.82
N TRP A 297 4.24 21.27 -11.96
CA TRP A 297 3.95 21.16 -10.53
C TRP A 297 2.49 20.76 -10.23
N HIS A 298 1.54 21.21 -11.04
CA HIS A 298 0.11 20.92 -10.86
C HIS A 298 -0.32 19.55 -11.39
N TRP A 299 0.58 18.77 -12.00
CA TRP A 299 0.25 17.53 -12.71
C TRP A 299 -0.53 16.52 -11.86
N TYR A 300 -0.20 16.37 -10.58
CA TYR A 300 -0.96 15.47 -9.73
C TYR A 300 -2.41 15.90 -9.55
N VAL A 301 -2.68 17.20 -9.47
CA VAL A 301 -4.06 17.71 -9.32
C VAL A 301 -4.82 17.65 -10.63
N SER A 302 -4.18 18.00 -11.75
CA SER A 302 -4.82 18.10 -13.07
C SER A 302 -4.92 16.76 -13.81
N VAL A 303 -3.99 15.84 -13.57
CA VAL A 303 -3.90 14.54 -14.28
C VAL A 303 -3.89 13.38 -13.30
N GLY A 304 -2.97 13.34 -12.33
CA GLY A 304 -2.75 12.18 -11.48
C GLY A 304 -3.96 11.77 -10.67
N LEU A 305 -4.55 12.68 -9.90
CA LEU A 305 -5.75 12.40 -9.10
C LEU A 305 -6.98 12.06 -9.96
N PRO A 306 -7.29 12.83 -11.04
CA PRO A 306 -8.37 12.45 -11.95
C PRO A 306 -8.19 11.07 -12.61
N SER A 307 -6.97 10.69 -12.95
CA SER A 307 -6.69 9.36 -13.54
C SER A 307 -6.93 8.21 -12.55
N ILE A 308 -6.59 8.41 -11.27
CA ILE A 308 -6.81 7.41 -10.21
C ILE A 308 -8.29 7.33 -9.81
N LEU A 309 -8.88 8.50 -9.53
CA LEU A 309 -10.20 8.61 -8.90
C LEU A 309 -11.34 8.67 -9.91
N THR A 310 -11.06 9.09 -11.16
CA THR A 310 -12.07 9.26 -12.21
C THR A 310 -13.26 10.11 -11.71
N VAL A 311 -14.48 9.59 -11.74
CA VAL A 311 -15.69 10.29 -11.26
C VAL A 311 -15.71 10.49 -9.73
N TYR A 312 -14.84 9.83 -8.98
CA TYR A 312 -14.75 10.02 -7.53
C TYR A 312 -14.00 11.31 -7.16
N THR A 313 -13.28 11.93 -8.09
CA THR A 313 -12.49 13.15 -7.84
C THR A 313 -13.27 14.26 -7.15
N PRO A 314 -14.43 14.72 -7.65
CA PRO A 314 -15.20 15.76 -6.98
C PRO A 314 -15.74 15.32 -5.61
N TYR A 315 -16.09 14.05 -5.46
CA TYR A 315 -16.55 13.52 -4.17
C TYR A 315 -15.41 13.42 -3.16
N ALA A 316 -14.19 13.06 -3.59
CA ALA A 316 -13.02 13.03 -2.72
C ALA A 316 -12.68 14.43 -2.20
N PHE A 317 -12.70 15.44 -3.08
CA PHE A 317 -12.49 16.83 -2.69
C PHE A 317 -13.58 17.31 -1.73
N LEU A 318 -14.86 17.06 -2.03
CA LEU A 318 -15.99 17.43 -1.20
C LEU A 318 -15.95 16.76 0.18
N GLY A 319 -15.60 15.47 0.21
CA GLY A 319 -15.51 14.71 1.46
C GLY A 319 -14.35 15.18 2.33
N TRP A 320 -13.20 15.47 1.75
CA TRP A 320 -12.10 16.10 2.45
C TRP A 320 -12.49 17.45 3.03
N TRP A 321 -13.10 18.32 2.22
CA TRP A 321 -13.53 19.67 2.63
C TRP A 321 -14.55 19.63 3.77
N ARG A 322 -15.60 18.82 3.65
CA ARG A 322 -16.73 18.80 4.62
C ARG A 322 -16.43 18.00 5.88
N HIS A 323 -15.65 16.94 5.78
CA HIS A 323 -15.47 15.97 6.86
C HIS A 323 -14.03 15.87 7.36
N GLY A 324 -13.05 16.14 6.51
CA GLY A 324 -11.64 16.07 6.87
C GLY A 324 -11.22 17.03 7.98
N THR A 325 -11.89 18.20 8.07
CA THR A 325 -11.59 19.21 9.11
C THR A 325 -12.32 18.96 10.43
N ARG A 326 -13.41 18.20 10.42
CA ARG A 326 -14.31 18.04 11.58
C ARG A 326 -13.86 16.92 12.54
N HIS A 327 -13.28 15.87 12.02
CA HIS A 327 -12.85 14.71 12.82
C HIS A 327 -11.32 14.69 12.98
N PRO A 328 -10.77 14.74 14.21
CA PRO A 328 -9.33 14.88 14.43
C PRO A 328 -8.46 13.85 13.72
N ALA A 329 -8.87 12.57 13.75
CA ALA A 329 -8.13 11.50 13.08
C ALA A 329 -8.13 11.64 11.55
N LEU A 330 -9.28 12.03 10.96
CA LEU A 330 -9.40 12.24 9.51
C LEU A 330 -8.61 13.49 9.07
N ARG A 331 -8.64 14.56 9.85
CA ARG A 331 -7.87 15.78 9.59
C ARG A 331 -6.37 15.48 9.50
N ARG A 332 -5.86 14.65 10.38
CA ARG A 332 -4.45 14.24 10.38
C ARG A 332 -4.10 13.39 9.17
N LEU A 333 -4.90 12.36 8.93
CA LEU A 333 -4.70 11.47 7.81
C LEU A 333 -4.74 12.22 6.47
N PHE A 334 -5.78 13.02 6.25
CA PHE A 334 -5.91 13.79 5.02
C PHE A 334 -4.89 14.92 4.91
N GLY A 335 -4.51 15.54 6.03
CA GLY A 335 -3.42 16.53 6.06
C GLY A 335 -2.08 15.91 5.64
N ALA A 336 -1.76 14.70 6.10
CA ALA A 336 -0.59 13.97 5.67
C ALA A 336 -0.64 13.59 4.17
N CYS A 337 -1.81 13.16 3.68
CA CYS A 337 -2.00 12.88 2.24
C CYS A 337 -1.77 14.13 1.39
N VAL A 338 -2.37 15.27 1.76
CA VAL A 338 -2.20 16.54 1.04
C VAL A 338 -0.74 16.99 1.09
N GLY A 339 -0.10 16.95 2.27
CA GLY A 339 1.31 17.29 2.42
C GLY A 339 2.21 16.42 1.53
N THR A 340 1.93 15.11 1.45
CA THR A 340 2.66 14.19 0.57
C THR A 340 2.48 14.55 -0.90
N ILE A 341 1.25 14.86 -1.34
CA ILE A 341 0.97 15.28 -2.73
C ILE A 341 1.68 16.61 -3.02
N CYS A 342 1.69 17.57 -2.08
CA CYS A 342 2.40 18.83 -2.25
C CYS A 342 3.92 18.61 -2.43
N VAL A 343 4.54 17.77 -1.61
CA VAL A 343 5.98 17.46 -1.75
C VAL A 343 6.25 16.77 -3.09
N TYR A 344 5.45 15.77 -3.48
CA TYR A 344 5.60 15.12 -4.78
C TYR A 344 5.37 16.09 -5.96
N SER A 345 4.50 17.09 -5.79
CA SER A 345 4.26 18.11 -6.81
C SER A 345 5.48 19.01 -7.06
N CYS A 346 6.35 19.18 -6.06
CA CYS A 346 7.61 19.90 -6.20
C CYS A 346 8.70 19.10 -6.94
N LEU A 347 8.58 17.76 -7.00
CA LEU A 347 9.56 16.94 -7.74
C LEU A 347 9.31 17.04 -9.24
N GLN A 348 10.39 16.99 -10.03
CA GLN A 348 10.29 17.08 -11.50
C GLN A 348 9.63 15.84 -12.11
N HIS A 349 10.11 14.65 -11.75
CA HIS A 349 9.56 13.39 -12.24
C HIS A 349 8.34 13.00 -11.43
N LYS A 350 7.23 12.74 -12.11
CA LYS A 350 5.94 12.40 -11.51
C LYS A 350 5.32 11.22 -12.21
N GLU A 351 4.85 10.26 -11.43
CA GLU A 351 4.09 9.12 -11.94
C GLU A 351 2.83 8.90 -11.08
N VAL A 352 1.78 8.37 -11.71
CA VAL A 352 0.51 8.09 -11.04
C VAL A 352 0.71 7.10 -9.88
N ARG A 353 1.57 6.10 -10.07
CA ARG A 353 1.84 5.05 -9.06
C ARG A 353 2.48 5.56 -7.76
N PHE A 354 3.10 6.74 -7.75
CA PHE A 354 3.64 7.31 -6.51
C PHE A 354 2.54 7.67 -5.51
N LEU A 355 1.31 7.87 -5.99
CA LEU A 355 0.15 8.10 -5.13
C LEU A 355 -0.50 6.80 -4.60
N GLN A 356 0.00 5.63 -4.96
CA GLN A 356 -0.57 4.32 -4.58
C GLN A 356 -0.87 4.20 -3.07
N PRO A 357 0.03 4.58 -2.13
CA PRO A 357 -0.25 4.50 -0.70
C PRO A 357 -1.38 5.41 -0.21
N LEU A 358 -1.72 6.44 -1.01
CA LEU A 358 -2.76 7.41 -0.67
C LEU A 358 -4.15 7.00 -1.20
N VAL A 359 -4.22 6.09 -2.17
CA VAL A 359 -5.46 5.70 -2.87
C VAL A 359 -6.57 5.24 -1.91
N PRO A 360 -6.32 4.39 -0.91
CA PRO A 360 -7.36 3.98 0.04
C PRO A 360 -7.98 5.17 0.79
N TRP A 361 -7.19 6.19 1.09
CA TRP A 361 -7.61 7.37 1.85
C TRP A 361 -8.33 8.40 0.98
N LEU A 362 -7.96 8.50 -0.29
CA LEU A 362 -8.68 9.29 -1.29
C LEU A 362 -10.08 8.68 -1.56
N HIS A 363 -10.19 7.36 -1.63
CA HIS A 363 -11.49 6.67 -1.69
C HIS A 363 -12.29 6.84 -0.40
N LEU A 364 -11.64 6.92 0.78
CA LEU A 364 -12.31 7.25 2.04
C LEU A 364 -12.92 8.66 1.99
N ALA A 365 -12.19 9.63 1.45
CA ALA A 365 -12.73 10.99 1.30
C ALA A 365 -13.99 10.99 0.42
N ALA A 366 -13.97 10.29 -0.72
CA ALA A 366 -15.15 10.14 -1.58
C ALA A 366 -16.31 9.41 -0.87
N ALA A 367 -16.02 8.35 -0.11
CA ALA A 367 -17.01 7.59 0.64
C ALA A 367 -17.70 8.42 1.72
N LEU A 368 -16.99 9.34 2.37
CA LEU A 368 -17.55 10.28 3.36
C LEU A 368 -18.57 11.21 2.71
N ALA A 369 -18.25 11.81 1.55
CA ALA A 369 -19.17 12.68 0.82
C ALA A 369 -20.42 11.91 0.38
N LEU A 370 -20.25 10.75 -0.24
CA LEU A 370 -21.36 9.94 -0.75
C LEU A 370 -22.24 9.38 0.37
N ARG A 371 -21.64 8.98 1.51
CA ARG A 371 -22.42 8.52 2.66
C ARG A 371 -23.22 9.65 3.31
N SER A 372 -22.66 10.84 3.41
CA SER A 372 -23.36 12.01 4.00
C SER A 372 -24.54 12.48 3.16
N ALA A 373 -24.52 12.23 1.86
CA ALA A 373 -25.60 12.55 0.92
C ALA A 373 -26.76 11.53 0.95
N SER A 374 -26.62 10.40 1.66
CA SER A 374 -27.65 9.35 1.72
C SER A 374 -28.26 9.23 3.11
N SER A 375 -29.58 9.27 3.20
CA SER A 375 -30.35 8.99 4.42
C SER A 375 -30.61 7.48 4.63
N ARG A 376 -30.33 6.63 3.65
CA ARG A 376 -30.62 5.19 3.70
C ARG A 376 -29.75 4.44 4.71
N PRO A 377 -30.28 3.46 5.46
CA PRO A 377 -29.50 2.61 6.33
C PRO A 377 -28.58 1.71 5.49
N ILE A 378 -27.28 1.65 5.85
CA ILE A 378 -26.25 0.87 5.15
C ILE A 378 -25.71 -0.18 6.11
N VAL A 379 -26.11 -1.44 5.89
CA VAL A 379 -25.74 -2.59 6.73
C VAL A 379 -24.99 -3.69 5.95
N SER A 380 -24.94 -3.60 4.61
CA SER A 380 -24.24 -4.55 3.74
C SER A 380 -23.68 -3.86 2.49
N LEU A 381 -22.82 -4.54 1.73
CA LEU A 381 -22.28 -4.03 0.45
C LEU A 381 -23.39 -3.75 -0.56
N ARG A 382 -24.44 -4.56 -0.62
CA ARG A 382 -25.61 -4.33 -1.46
C ARG A 382 -26.31 -3.02 -1.10
N HIS A 383 -26.53 -2.77 0.19
CA HIS A 383 -27.10 -1.51 0.65
C HIS A 383 -26.17 -0.32 0.38
N ALA A 384 -24.87 -0.51 0.53
CA ALA A 384 -23.87 0.54 0.19
C ALA A 384 -23.96 0.91 -1.29
N TYR A 385 -23.97 -0.07 -2.20
CA TYR A 385 -24.13 0.17 -3.64
C TYR A 385 -25.47 0.85 -3.96
N ALA A 386 -26.57 0.37 -3.39
CA ALA A 386 -27.90 0.94 -3.61
C ALA A 386 -28.08 2.38 -3.08
N ALA A 387 -27.25 2.77 -2.08
CA ALA A 387 -27.24 4.10 -1.51
C ALA A 387 -26.46 5.13 -2.33
N LEU A 388 -25.65 4.68 -3.31
CA LEU A 388 -24.88 5.56 -4.18
C LEU A 388 -25.81 6.31 -5.17
N PRO A 389 -25.43 7.54 -5.57
CA PRO A 389 -26.11 8.26 -6.64
C PRO A 389 -26.22 7.42 -7.92
N ARG A 390 -27.27 7.63 -8.70
CA ARG A 390 -27.53 6.88 -9.94
C ARG A 390 -26.31 6.90 -10.87
N TRP A 391 -25.71 8.05 -11.07
CA TRP A 391 -24.57 8.21 -11.96
C TRP A 391 -23.32 7.47 -11.46
N THR A 392 -23.05 7.46 -10.15
CA THR A 392 -21.95 6.69 -9.57
C THR A 392 -22.17 5.19 -9.77
N ARG A 393 -23.41 4.68 -9.65
CA ARG A 393 -23.72 3.27 -9.92
C ARG A 393 -23.55 2.90 -11.38
N ILE A 394 -24.01 3.75 -12.30
CA ILE A 394 -23.81 3.55 -13.75
C ILE A 394 -22.31 3.53 -14.05
N TRP A 395 -21.56 4.46 -13.49
CA TRP A 395 -20.11 4.49 -13.67
C TRP A 395 -19.42 3.22 -13.17
N LEU A 396 -19.79 2.71 -12.00
CA LEU A 396 -19.25 1.45 -11.50
C LEU A 396 -19.52 0.28 -12.47
N LEU A 397 -20.69 0.25 -13.10
CA LEU A 397 -21.00 -0.77 -14.12
C LEU A 397 -20.18 -0.58 -15.37
N VAL A 398 -19.99 0.66 -15.85
CA VAL A 398 -19.16 0.97 -17.02
C VAL A 398 -17.67 0.63 -16.76
N GLN A 399 -17.21 0.74 -15.53
CA GLN A 399 -15.83 0.37 -15.20
C GLN A 399 -15.56 -1.15 -15.32
N VAL A 400 -16.57 -2.02 -15.19
CA VAL A 400 -16.38 -3.47 -15.25
C VAL A 400 -15.76 -3.92 -16.58
N PRO A 401 -16.31 -3.60 -17.77
CA PRO A 401 -15.67 -3.97 -19.02
C PRO A 401 -14.29 -3.33 -19.22
N VAL A 402 -14.09 -2.10 -18.75
CA VAL A 402 -12.76 -1.45 -18.79
C VAL A 402 -11.78 -2.22 -17.92
N LEU A 403 -12.17 -2.60 -16.69
CA LEU A 403 -11.35 -3.39 -15.78
C LEU A 403 -10.98 -4.74 -16.40
N VAL A 404 -11.96 -5.45 -16.97
CA VAL A 404 -11.72 -6.74 -17.67
C VAL A 404 -10.72 -6.54 -18.81
N TYR A 405 -10.90 -5.49 -19.62
CA TYR A 405 -9.99 -5.20 -20.71
C TYR A 405 -8.55 -4.93 -20.23
N VAL A 406 -8.37 -4.03 -19.26
CA VAL A 406 -7.01 -3.68 -18.80
C VAL A 406 -6.33 -4.82 -18.03
N CYS A 407 -7.10 -5.63 -17.29
CA CYS A 407 -6.54 -6.73 -16.52
C CYS A 407 -6.27 -8.00 -17.35
N ALA A 408 -7.02 -8.25 -18.44
CA ALA A 408 -6.95 -9.51 -19.14
C ALA A 408 -6.41 -9.40 -20.59
N PHE A 409 -6.50 -8.23 -21.22
CA PHE A 409 -6.20 -8.05 -22.64
C PHE A 409 -5.14 -6.98 -22.93
N HIS A 410 -5.16 -5.86 -22.18
CA HIS A 410 -4.22 -4.78 -22.41
C HIS A 410 -2.78 -5.21 -22.16
N ALA A 411 -1.89 -4.92 -23.12
CA ALA A 411 -0.46 -5.26 -23.04
C ALA A 411 -0.18 -6.76 -22.74
N ARG A 412 -1.04 -7.64 -23.23
CA ARG A 412 -0.90 -9.09 -23.06
C ARG A 412 0.22 -9.67 -23.93
N ALA A 413 0.47 -9.11 -25.09
CA ALA A 413 1.48 -9.59 -26.04
C ALA A 413 2.88 -9.63 -25.42
N GLN A 414 3.22 -8.66 -24.55
CA GLN A 414 4.51 -8.56 -23.89
C GLN A 414 4.79 -9.75 -22.94
N VAL A 415 3.77 -10.33 -22.35
CA VAL A 415 3.89 -11.51 -21.51
C VAL A 415 3.77 -12.80 -22.33
N GLN A 416 2.84 -12.80 -23.30
CA GLN A 416 2.61 -13.99 -24.13
C GLN A 416 3.78 -14.36 -25.00
N VAL A 417 4.53 -13.38 -25.52
CA VAL A 417 5.72 -13.68 -26.34
C VAL A 417 6.75 -14.49 -25.55
N VAL A 418 6.93 -14.21 -24.26
CA VAL A 418 7.87 -14.95 -23.40
C VAL A 418 7.36 -16.38 -23.13
N SER A 419 6.05 -16.53 -22.89
CA SER A 419 5.44 -17.86 -22.78
C SER A 419 5.54 -18.69 -24.07
N TYR A 420 5.41 -18.03 -25.21
CA TYR A 420 5.61 -18.67 -26.54
C TYR A 420 7.07 -19.12 -26.71
N LEU A 421 8.02 -18.26 -26.36
CA LEU A 421 9.45 -18.59 -26.40
C LEU A 421 9.81 -19.76 -25.49
N HIS A 422 9.19 -19.83 -24.30
CA HIS A 422 9.31 -21.00 -23.41
C HIS A 422 8.87 -22.30 -24.11
N THR A 423 7.73 -22.25 -24.81
CA THR A 423 7.24 -23.43 -25.56
C THR A 423 8.17 -23.77 -26.72
N LEU A 424 8.63 -22.75 -27.45
CA LEU A 424 9.52 -22.92 -28.59
C LEU A 424 10.90 -23.47 -28.16
N SER A 425 11.44 -23.08 -27.01
CA SER A 425 12.71 -23.57 -26.47
C SER A 425 12.70 -25.08 -26.18
N ARG A 426 11.52 -25.67 -26.05
CA ARG A 426 11.31 -27.13 -25.84
C ARG A 426 10.99 -27.89 -27.14
N SER A 427 10.96 -27.22 -28.28
CA SER A 427 10.74 -27.88 -29.59
C SER A 427 11.97 -28.64 -30.05
N MET A 428 11.82 -29.45 -31.10
CA MET A 428 12.92 -30.23 -31.69
C MET A 428 14.00 -29.33 -32.33
N SER A 429 13.69 -28.09 -32.65
CA SER A 429 14.61 -27.08 -33.21
C SER A 429 14.50 -25.77 -32.44
N PRO A 430 15.05 -25.72 -31.20
CA PRO A 430 14.99 -24.49 -30.41
C PRO A 430 15.81 -23.38 -31.06
N PRO A 431 15.39 -22.11 -30.97
CA PRO A 431 16.19 -20.99 -31.47
C PRO A 431 17.49 -20.85 -30.67
N HIS A 432 18.57 -20.50 -31.33
CA HIS A 432 19.88 -20.30 -30.69
C HIS A 432 19.94 -18.95 -29.93
N SER A 433 19.22 -17.93 -30.41
CA SER A 433 19.18 -16.60 -29.82
C SER A 433 17.86 -15.92 -30.13
N VAL A 434 17.48 -14.96 -29.29
CA VAL A 434 16.27 -14.15 -29.44
C VAL A 434 16.60 -12.68 -29.32
N GLY A 435 16.27 -11.89 -30.32
CA GLY A 435 16.39 -10.43 -30.32
C GLY A 435 15.04 -9.75 -30.09
N PHE A 436 14.96 -8.84 -29.14
CA PHE A 436 13.77 -8.01 -28.90
C PHE A 436 13.96 -6.62 -29.48
N LEU A 437 13.18 -6.28 -30.51
CA LEU A 437 13.16 -4.93 -31.15
C LEU A 437 11.98 -4.14 -30.61
N MET A 438 12.10 -3.69 -29.36
CA MET A 438 11.06 -2.94 -28.64
C MET A 438 11.71 -2.02 -27.59
N PRO A 439 10.97 -1.10 -26.95
CA PRO A 439 11.52 -0.30 -25.85
C PRO A 439 12.11 -1.17 -24.76
N CYS A 440 13.16 -0.67 -24.09
CA CYS A 440 13.86 -1.42 -23.06
C CYS A 440 12.91 -1.92 -21.96
N HIS A 441 13.13 -3.16 -21.52
CA HIS A 441 12.41 -3.79 -20.40
C HIS A 441 10.89 -3.92 -20.61
N SER A 442 10.41 -3.94 -21.88
CA SER A 442 8.99 -4.03 -22.20
C SER A 442 8.38 -5.42 -22.08
N THR A 443 9.18 -6.43 -21.69
CA THR A 443 8.73 -7.80 -21.42
C THR A 443 9.29 -8.27 -20.09
N PRO A 444 8.65 -9.23 -19.39
CA PRO A 444 9.34 -10.07 -18.41
C PRO A 444 10.41 -10.91 -19.14
N TRP A 445 11.29 -11.56 -18.38
CA TRP A 445 12.30 -12.44 -18.93
C TRP A 445 12.25 -13.80 -18.21
N GLN A 446 13.30 -14.18 -17.47
CA GLN A 446 13.46 -15.52 -16.90
C GLN A 446 12.42 -15.86 -15.83
N SER A 447 11.85 -14.87 -15.16
CA SER A 447 10.71 -15.08 -14.25
C SER A 447 9.49 -15.72 -14.94
N HIS A 448 9.40 -15.63 -16.28
CA HIS A 448 8.31 -16.16 -17.10
C HIS A 448 8.79 -17.18 -18.12
N MET A 449 10.00 -17.03 -18.64
CA MET A 449 10.59 -17.93 -19.62
C MET A 449 11.13 -19.20 -18.95
N HIS A 450 11.75 -19.08 -17.81
CA HIS A 450 12.33 -20.16 -17.02
C HIS A 450 13.10 -21.20 -17.88
N THR A 451 14.07 -20.69 -18.64
CA THR A 451 14.88 -21.51 -19.58
C THR A 451 16.33 -21.08 -19.49
N PRO A 452 17.24 -21.90 -18.88
CA PRO A 452 18.63 -21.51 -18.63
C PRO A 452 19.48 -21.33 -19.89
N HIS A 453 19.07 -21.88 -21.04
CA HIS A 453 19.81 -21.80 -22.31
C HIS A 453 19.78 -20.43 -22.99
N PHE A 454 18.95 -19.50 -22.52
CA PHE A 454 18.87 -18.14 -23.02
C PHE A 454 19.38 -17.16 -21.95
N GLU A 455 20.68 -17.16 -21.74
CA GLU A 455 21.38 -16.15 -20.95
C GLU A 455 21.80 -14.96 -21.78
#